data_605b649258a2aba86cdd4a478560c6d4
#
_entry.id   605b649258a2aba86cdd4a478560c6d4
#
_cell.length_a   1.000
_cell.length_b   1.000
_cell.length_c   1.000
_cell.angle_alpha   90.00
_cell.angle_beta   90.00
_cell.angle_gamma   90.00
#
_symmetry.space_group_name_H-M   'P 1'
#
loop_
_entity.id
_entity.type
_entity.pdbx_description
1 polymer ?
#
loop_
_entity_poly.entity_id
_entity_poly.type
_entity_poly.pdbx_seq_one_letter_code
_entity_poly.pdbx_strand_id
1 'polypeptide(L)'
;MSIRHNSRLVAIVDDDESVQSALQDLIESDGLSTLCLGSAEQFLDSEARHKAVCLIADIRMPGMSGLELQAKLKAEGCRIPIIFVTAHGDPEMRTLALGDGAVEFLTKPFNDAVLLEVVHAALERSGND
;
A
#
# COMPACT_ATOMS: atom_id res chain seq x y z
N MET A 1 8.36 -26.24 -8.65
CA MET A 1 8.13 -25.69 -8.66
C MET A 1 7.87 -24.77 -8.34
N SER A 2 7.83 -24.59 -8.41
CA SER A 2 7.39 -23.75 -8.29
C SER A 2 7.51 -22.76 -7.95
N ILE A 3 7.65 -22.57 -7.95
CA ILE A 3 7.57 -21.73 -7.77
C ILE A 3 7.34 -20.73 -7.64
N ARG A 4 7.25 -20.36 -7.74
CA ARG A 4 6.85 -19.34 -7.87
C ARG A 4 6.09 -18.73 -7.55
N HIS A 5 5.76 -18.87 -7.40
CA HIS A 5 4.97 -18.34 -7.31
C HIS A 5 4.65 -17.61 -6.49
N ASN A 6 4.67 -17.64 -6.24
CA ASN A 6 4.34 -16.95 -5.59
C ASN A 6 4.80 -15.73 -5.41
N SER A 7 4.89 -15.06 -6.09
CA SER A 7 5.32 -13.74 -6.09
C SER A 7 4.19 -12.81 -6.19
N ARG A 8 3.44 -12.76 -5.16
CA ARG A 8 2.44 -11.72 -5.00
C ARG A 8 3.18 -10.41 -4.79
N LEU A 9 2.79 -9.39 -5.54
CA LEU A 9 3.47 -8.10 -5.55
C LEU A 9 2.73 -7.09 -4.67
N VAL A 10 3.47 -6.49 -3.74
CA VAL A 10 2.96 -5.39 -2.92
C VAL A 10 3.62 -4.11 -3.42
N ALA A 11 2.83 -3.13 -3.81
CA ALA A 11 3.36 -1.83 -4.23
C ALA A 11 3.50 -0.94 -3.01
N ILE A 12 4.61 -0.20 -2.93
CA ILE A 12 4.89 0.71 -1.82
C ILE A 12 5.09 2.09 -2.43
N VAL A 13 4.27 3.04 -2.02
CA VAL A 13 4.32 4.41 -2.55
C VAL A 13 4.60 5.36 -1.38
N ASP A 14 5.81 5.90 -1.35
CA ASP A 14 6.25 6.80 -0.30
C ASP A 14 7.43 7.60 -0.85
N ASP A 15 7.46 8.90 -0.61
CA ASP A 15 8.55 9.71 -1.14
C ASP A 15 9.82 9.64 -0.27
N ASP A 16 9.76 8.96 0.86
CA ASP A 16 10.91 8.79 1.75
C ASP A 16 11.55 7.43 1.50
N GLU A 17 12.77 7.44 0.97
CA GLU A 17 13.46 6.20 0.62
C GLU A 17 13.75 5.31 1.82
N SER A 18 13.96 5.90 3.00
CA SER A 18 14.22 5.07 4.17
C SER A 18 12.97 4.31 4.59
N VAL A 19 11.80 4.90 4.41
CA VAL A 19 10.54 4.22 4.69
C VAL A 19 10.31 3.12 3.66
N GLN A 20 10.59 3.42 2.39
CA GLN A 20 10.49 2.40 1.33
C GLN A 20 11.35 1.19 1.67
N SER A 21 12.61 1.43 2.06
CA SER A 21 13.52 0.33 2.38
C SER A 21 13.05 -0.49 3.56
N ALA A 22 12.57 0.17 4.60
CA ALA A 22 12.10 -0.54 5.80
C ALA A 22 10.89 -1.41 5.48
N LEU A 23 9.95 -0.88 4.71
CA LEU A 23 8.77 -1.65 4.33
C LEU A 23 9.14 -2.79 3.39
N GLN A 24 10.02 -2.53 2.43
CA GLN A 24 10.47 -3.53 1.49
C GLN A 24 11.12 -4.71 2.21
N ASP A 25 12.06 -4.41 3.11
CA ASP A 25 12.76 -5.46 3.85
C ASP A 25 11.78 -6.32 4.65
N LEU A 26 10.85 -5.66 5.31
CA LEU A 26 9.88 -6.36 6.14
C LEU A 26 8.97 -7.26 5.31
N ILE A 27 8.43 -6.73 4.24
CA ILE A 27 7.48 -7.47 3.41
C ILE A 27 8.19 -8.60 2.66
N GLU A 28 9.39 -8.34 2.17
CA GLU A 28 10.14 -9.39 1.47
C GLU A 28 10.58 -10.49 2.42
N SER A 29 10.81 -10.17 3.69
CA SER A 29 11.13 -11.21 4.67
C SER A 29 9.98 -12.18 4.86
N ASP A 30 8.79 -11.78 4.48
CA ASP A 30 7.58 -12.59 4.58
C ASP A 30 7.30 -13.34 3.27
N GLY A 31 8.20 -13.30 2.32
CA GLY A 31 8.08 -14.07 1.08
C GLY A 31 7.37 -13.39 -0.05
N LEU A 32 7.04 -12.10 0.10
CA LEU A 32 6.31 -11.36 -0.92
C LEU A 32 7.28 -10.51 -1.75
N SER A 33 6.87 -10.18 -2.96
CA SER A 33 7.63 -9.27 -3.81
C SER A 33 7.17 -7.84 -3.58
N THR A 34 8.07 -6.88 -3.77
CA THR A 34 7.73 -5.47 -3.59
C THR A 34 8.19 -4.65 -4.78
N LEU A 35 7.50 -3.54 -5.00
CA LEU A 35 7.95 -2.51 -5.93
C LEU A 35 7.74 -1.17 -5.23
N CYS A 36 8.85 -0.42 -5.07
CA CYS A 36 8.81 0.87 -4.39
C CYS A 36 8.73 1.99 -5.42
N LEU A 37 7.85 2.92 -5.19
CA LEU A 37 7.63 4.07 -6.06
C LEU A 37 7.62 5.33 -5.20
N GLY A 38 8.15 6.41 -5.74
CA GLY A 38 8.34 7.64 -4.98
C GLY A 38 7.14 8.58 -5.00
N SER A 39 6.13 8.30 -5.81
CA SER A 39 4.97 9.18 -5.90
C SER A 39 3.74 8.43 -6.38
N ALA A 40 2.58 9.03 -6.11
CA ALA A 40 1.32 8.49 -6.59
C ALA A 40 1.27 8.47 -8.11
N GLU A 41 1.82 9.51 -8.72
CA GLU A 41 1.85 9.61 -10.19
C GLU A 41 2.64 8.46 -10.79
N GLN A 42 3.78 8.12 -10.19
CA GLN A 42 4.57 6.98 -10.66
C GLN A 42 3.78 5.68 -10.58
N PHE A 43 3.01 5.52 -9.52
CA PHE A 43 2.20 4.31 -9.37
C PHE A 43 1.14 4.23 -10.46
N LEU A 44 0.47 5.35 -10.74
CA LEU A 44 -0.58 5.37 -11.76
C LEU A 44 -0.02 5.06 -13.15
N ASP A 45 1.24 5.44 -13.39
CA ASP A 45 1.88 5.20 -14.68
C ASP A 45 2.54 3.83 -14.77
N SER A 46 2.54 3.07 -13.68
CA SER A 46 3.25 1.80 -13.60
C SER A 46 2.30 0.63 -13.86
N GLU A 47 2.85 -0.45 -14.37
CA GLU A 47 2.13 -1.71 -14.47
C GLU A 47 1.71 -2.25 -13.11
N ALA A 48 2.37 -1.78 -12.04
CA ALA A 48 2.06 -2.24 -10.69
C ALA A 48 0.60 -2.01 -10.33
N ARG A 49 -0.03 -0.97 -10.87
CA ARG A 49 -1.44 -0.70 -10.57
C ARG A 49 -2.36 -1.85 -11.02
N HIS A 50 -1.91 -2.63 -11.99
CA HIS A 50 -2.68 -3.76 -12.52
C HIS A 50 -2.22 -5.10 -11.98
N LYS A 51 -1.03 -5.14 -11.39
CA LYS A 51 -0.43 -6.40 -10.94
C LYS A 51 -0.37 -6.55 -9.44
N ALA A 52 -0.26 -5.43 -8.71
CA ALA A 52 -0.10 -5.50 -7.27
C ALA A 52 -1.38 -6.00 -6.61
N VAL A 53 -1.19 -6.83 -5.60
CA VAL A 53 -2.32 -7.37 -4.84
C VAL A 53 -2.63 -6.51 -3.62
N CYS A 54 -1.76 -5.54 -3.32
CA CYS A 54 -1.92 -4.65 -2.18
C CYS A 54 -1.09 -3.40 -2.44
N LEU A 55 -1.56 -2.27 -1.99
CA LEU A 55 -0.85 -0.99 -2.09
C LEU A 55 -0.66 -0.43 -0.68
N ILE A 56 0.59 -0.13 -0.33
CA ILE A 56 0.90 0.58 0.91
C ILE A 56 1.31 1.99 0.49
N ALA A 57 0.63 2.99 1.00
CA ALA A 57 0.86 4.37 0.57
C ALA A 57 0.90 5.33 1.74
N ASP A 58 1.74 6.35 1.62
CA ASP A 58 1.70 7.49 2.54
C ASP A 58 0.59 8.43 2.10
N ILE A 59 0.11 9.24 3.01
CA ILE A 59 -0.90 10.26 2.72
C ILE A 59 -0.25 11.51 2.14
N ARG A 60 0.76 12.05 2.82
CA ARG A 60 1.37 13.31 2.43
C ARG A 60 2.59 13.11 1.58
N MET A 61 2.46 13.44 0.32
CA MET A 61 3.54 13.33 -0.66
C MET A 61 3.48 14.55 -1.57
N PRO A 62 4.62 14.97 -2.13
CA PRO A 62 4.59 16.05 -3.13
C PRO A 62 3.72 15.63 -4.30
N GLY A 63 2.94 16.57 -4.84
CA GLY A 63 2.03 16.27 -5.92
C GLY A 63 0.76 15.63 -5.39
N MET A 64 0.36 14.51 -5.96
CA MET A 64 -0.87 13.83 -5.56
C MET A 64 -0.69 13.18 -4.18
N SER A 65 -1.64 13.43 -3.28
CA SER A 65 -1.63 12.81 -1.95
C SER A 65 -2.12 11.37 -2.03
N GLY A 66 -1.91 10.62 -0.94
CA GLY A 66 -2.44 9.26 -0.86
C GLY A 66 -3.94 9.20 -0.92
N LEU A 67 -4.63 10.18 -0.30
CA LEU A 67 -6.09 10.20 -0.36
C LEU A 67 -6.60 10.51 -1.76
N GLU A 68 -5.91 11.40 -2.48
CA GLU A 68 -6.24 11.69 -3.86
C GLU A 68 -6.01 10.46 -4.75
N LEU A 69 -4.93 9.73 -4.48
CA LEU A 69 -4.67 8.49 -5.20
C LEU A 69 -5.78 7.48 -4.97
N GLN A 70 -6.21 7.33 -3.72
CA GLN A 70 -7.31 6.43 -3.39
C GLN A 70 -8.57 6.80 -4.16
N ALA A 71 -8.91 8.08 -4.17
CA ALA A 71 -10.09 8.56 -4.86
C ALA A 71 -10.01 8.28 -6.36
N LYS A 72 -8.84 8.48 -6.93
CA LYS A 72 -8.67 8.26 -8.37
C LYS A 72 -8.78 6.78 -8.72
N LEU A 73 -8.16 5.92 -7.93
CA LEU A 73 -8.26 4.48 -8.16
C LEU A 73 -9.71 4.01 -8.05
N LYS A 74 -10.41 4.50 -7.05
CA LYS A 74 -11.82 4.16 -6.85
C LYS A 74 -12.67 4.62 -8.04
N ALA A 75 -12.43 5.84 -8.51
CA ALA A 75 -13.17 6.39 -9.65
C ALA A 75 -12.92 5.58 -10.93
N GLU A 76 -11.76 4.96 -11.03
CA GLU A 76 -11.41 4.16 -12.20
C GLU A 76 -11.79 2.68 -12.04
N GLY A 77 -12.47 2.34 -10.97
CA GLY A 77 -12.90 0.96 -10.74
C GLY A 77 -11.82 0.02 -10.28
N CYS A 78 -10.67 0.56 -9.88
CA CYS A 78 -9.57 -0.25 -9.37
C CYS A 78 -9.84 -0.59 -7.92
N ARG A 79 -9.88 -1.88 -7.60
CA ARG A 79 -10.24 -2.34 -6.27
C ARG A 79 -9.07 -2.87 -5.45
N ILE A 80 -7.87 -2.41 -5.78
CA ILE A 80 -6.68 -2.84 -5.04
C ILE A 80 -6.84 -2.47 -3.57
N PRO A 81 -6.57 -3.41 -2.65
CA PRO A 81 -6.61 -3.08 -1.21
C PRO A 81 -5.51 -2.08 -0.88
N ILE A 82 -5.86 -1.04 -0.13
CA ILE A 82 -4.93 0.03 0.23
C ILE A 82 -4.74 0.07 1.74
N ILE A 83 -3.47 0.11 2.15
CA ILE A 83 -3.07 0.33 3.54
C ILE A 83 -2.33 1.65 3.57
N PHE A 84 -2.78 2.58 4.40
CA PHE A 84 -2.06 3.83 4.56
C PHE A 84 -1.10 3.75 5.74
N VAL A 85 0.13 4.25 5.56
CA VAL A 85 1.13 4.34 6.61
C VAL A 85 1.69 5.75 6.55
N THR A 86 1.39 6.57 7.54
CA THR A 86 1.73 7.98 7.47
C THR A 86 2.24 8.51 8.81
N ALA A 87 3.12 9.52 8.76
CA ALA A 87 3.59 10.20 9.95
C ALA A 87 2.55 11.19 10.48
N HIS A 88 1.52 11.46 9.70
CA HIS A 88 0.53 12.50 10.03
C HIS A 88 -0.83 11.87 10.25
N GLY A 89 -0.95 11.11 11.34
CA GLY A 89 -2.15 10.34 11.63
C GLY A 89 -3.28 11.16 12.23
N ASP A 90 -3.85 12.00 11.43
CA ASP A 90 -4.98 12.83 11.77
C ASP A 90 -6.25 11.98 11.80
N PRO A 91 -7.08 12.07 12.88
CA PRO A 91 -8.30 11.26 12.96
C PRO A 91 -9.26 11.47 11.80
N GLU A 92 -9.34 12.69 11.28
CA GLU A 92 -10.19 12.96 10.13
C GLU A 92 -9.71 12.23 8.89
N MET A 93 -8.42 12.22 8.66
CA MET A 93 -7.85 11.50 7.52
C MET A 93 -8.10 10.01 7.64
N ARG A 94 -7.97 9.48 8.87
CA ARG A 94 -8.25 8.09 9.11
C ARG A 94 -9.70 7.75 8.77
N THR A 95 -10.63 8.59 9.22
CA THR A 95 -12.04 8.37 8.95
C THR A 95 -12.33 8.40 7.46
N LEU A 96 -11.74 9.36 6.75
CA LEU A 96 -11.95 9.47 5.30
C LEU A 96 -11.37 8.26 4.57
N ALA A 97 -10.16 7.86 4.92
CA ALA A 97 -9.49 6.74 4.26
C ALA A 97 -10.26 5.45 4.44
N LEU A 98 -10.66 5.16 5.69
CA LEU A 98 -11.40 3.93 5.98
C LEU A 98 -12.79 3.98 5.38
N GLY A 99 -13.42 5.15 5.40
CA GLY A 99 -14.75 5.32 4.80
C GLY A 99 -14.75 5.09 3.31
N ASP A 100 -13.62 5.36 2.65
CA ASP A 100 -13.48 5.13 1.21
C ASP A 100 -12.91 3.75 0.90
N GLY A 101 -12.82 2.88 1.89
CA GLY A 101 -12.51 1.48 1.66
C GLY A 101 -11.10 1.02 1.94
N ALA A 102 -10.24 1.87 2.53
CA ALA A 102 -8.89 1.43 2.89
C ALA A 102 -8.97 0.28 3.88
N VAL A 103 -8.02 -0.64 3.79
CA VAL A 103 -7.96 -1.79 4.69
C VAL A 103 -7.60 -1.32 6.09
N GLU A 104 -6.64 -0.42 6.19
CA GLU A 104 -6.21 0.08 7.48
C GLU A 104 -5.45 1.39 7.30
N PHE A 105 -5.25 2.08 8.41
CA PHE A 105 -4.58 3.38 8.46
C PHE A 105 -3.65 3.34 9.66
N LEU A 106 -2.34 3.24 9.40
CA LEU A 106 -1.33 3.12 10.45
C LEU A 106 -0.49 4.37 10.53
N THR A 107 -0.02 4.71 11.73
CA THR A 107 0.86 5.86 11.89
C THR A 107 2.29 5.39 12.05
N LYS A 108 3.23 6.21 11.57
CA LYS A 108 4.65 5.97 11.74
C LYS A 108 5.08 6.49 13.11
N PRO A 109 5.98 5.80 13.80
CA PRO A 109 6.57 4.52 13.40
C PRO A 109 5.56 3.39 13.59
N PHE A 110 5.56 2.45 12.66
CA PHE A 110 4.61 1.35 12.71
C PHE A 110 5.23 0.14 13.42
N ASN A 111 4.36 -0.73 13.91
CA ASN A 111 4.78 -1.99 14.50
C ASN A 111 4.86 -3.04 13.39
N ASP A 112 6.00 -3.72 13.29
CA ASP A 112 6.24 -4.68 12.21
C ASP A 112 5.19 -5.79 12.18
N ALA A 113 4.88 -6.35 13.34
CA ALA A 113 3.92 -7.46 13.40
C ALA A 113 2.53 -7.01 13.00
N VAL A 114 2.13 -5.82 13.42
CA VAL A 114 0.82 -5.27 13.07
C VAL A 114 0.75 -5.01 11.57
N LEU A 115 1.84 -4.45 11.01
CA LEU A 115 1.85 -4.19 9.57
C LEU A 115 1.70 -5.49 8.78
N LEU A 116 2.43 -6.53 9.16
CA LEU A 116 2.32 -7.81 8.45
C LEU A 116 0.92 -8.42 8.59
N GLU A 117 0.30 -8.29 9.76
CA GLU A 117 -1.08 -8.76 9.93
C GLU A 117 -2.03 -8.04 8.97
N VAL A 118 -1.85 -6.73 8.84
CA VAL A 118 -2.71 -5.93 7.97
C VAL A 118 -2.47 -6.28 6.51
N VAL A 119 -1.21 -6.50 6.14
CA VAL A 119 -0.88 -6.94 4.78
C VAL A 119 -1.54 -8.28 4.48
N HIS A 120 -1.47 -9.23 5.41
CA HIS A 120 -2.11 -10.53 5.20
C HIS A 120 -3.61 -10.41 5.04
N ALA A 121 -4.25 -9.53 5.82
CA ALA A 121 -5.68 -9.30 5.67
C ALA A 121 -6.00 -8.72 4.29
N ALA A 122 -5.15 -7.82 3.80
CA ALA A 122 -5.32 -7.26 2.47
C ALA A 122 -5.17 -8.31 1.39
N LEU A 123 -4.20 -9.21 1.54
CA LEU A 123 -3.99 -10.28 0.59
C LEU A 123 -5.18 -11.21 0.51
N GLU A 124 -5.80 -11.49 1.64
CA GLU A 124 -6.99 -12.34 1.66
C GLU A 124 -8.13 -11.69 0.89
N ARG A 125 -8.29 -10.38 1.01
CA ARG A 125 -9.32 -9.67 0.28
C ARG A 125 -9.07 -9.70 -1.23
N SER A 126 -7.80 -9.62 -1.62
CA SER A 126 -7.42 -9.60 -3.02
C SER A 126 -7.38 -11.00 -3.62
N GLY A 127 -6.98 -11.98 -2.83
CA GLY A 127 -6.69 -13.30 -3.32
C GLY A 127 -7.84 -14.25 -3.30
N ASN A 128 -8.98 -13.76 -2.93
CA ASN A 128 -10.10 -14.58 -2.78
C ASN A 128 -10.86 -14.72 -4.02
N ASP A 129 -10.29 -14.72 -5.06
CA ASP A 129 -11.01 -14.89 -6.27
C ASP A 129 -10.74 -16.12 -6.95
#